data_e403a40a6c3c69a2c3a279c96fd1d429
#
_entry.id   e403a40a6c3c69a2c3a279c96fd1d429
#
_cell.length_a   1.000
_cell.length_b   1.000
_cell.length_c   1.000
_cell.angle_alpha   90.00
_cell.angle_beta   90.00
_cell.angle_gamma   90.00
#
_symmetry.space_group_name_H-M   'P 1'
#
loop_
_entity.id
_entity.type
_entity.pdbx_description
1 polymer ?
#
loop_
_entity_poly.entity_id
_entity_poly.type
_entity_poly.pdbx_seq_one_letter_code
_entity_poly.pdbx_strand_id
1 'polypeptide(L)'
;RVARLSNVYGEDWSSQNFLTDLLRDAILGRELKVEISPESSKDYIALDDVLEALPKIAAEGRHRLYNVASGQSVSNRALLDRICAETGCSWRVRPGAPDIAFPQIDVSRLTEEFHFQPASLLDRIPELVALYRGSQHASGVSRP
;
A
#
# COMPACT_ATOMS: atom_id res chain seq x y z
N ARG A 1 -5.31 -20.08 14.68
CA ARG A 1 -4.16 -19.21 14.42
C ARG A 1 -4.63 -17.76 14.25
N VAL A 2 -3.76 -16.81 14.45
CA VAL A 2 -4.06 -15.38 14.30
C VAL A 2 -3.11 -14.82 13.24
N ALA A 3 -3.65 -14.14 12.23
CA ALA A 3 -2.89 -13.36 11.26
C ALA A 3 -3.12 -11.87 11.54
N ARG A 4 -2.04 -11.12 11.76
CA ARG A 4 -2.07 -9.65 11.87
C ARG A 4 -1.62 -9.06 10.55
N LEU A 5 -2.49 -8.33 9.89
CA LEU A 5 -2.22 -7.71 8.60
C LEU A 5 -1.60 -6.32 8.79
N SER A 6 -0.68 -5.93 7.91
CA SER A 6 -0.24 -4.54 7.77
C SER A 6 -1.24 -3.73 6.92
N ASN A 7 -0.81 -2.63 6.29
CA ASN A 7 -1.69 -1.86 5.42
C ASN A 7 -1.89 -2.62 4.10
N VAL A 8 -3.04 -3.25 3.93
CA VAL A 8 -3.38 -3.99 2.71
C VAL A 8 -3.75 -3.02 1.60
N TYR A 9 -3.22 -3.24 0.40
CA TYR A 9 -3.57 -2.50 -0.81
C TYR A 9 -3.98 -3.45 -1.95
N GLY A 10 -4.81 -2.96 -2.87
CA GLY A 10 -5.32 -3.74 -4.01
C GLY A 10 -6.22 -2.90 -4.91
N GLU A 11 -7.05 -3.54 -5.69
CA GLU A 11 -7.91 -2.93 -6.72
C GLU A 11 -9.20 -2.32 -6.14
N ASP A 12 -9.13 -1.66 -5.00
CA ASP A 12 -10.31 -1.01 -4.41
C ASP A 12 -10.24 0.51 -4.53
N TRP A 13 -10.80 1.01 -5.65
CA TRP A 13 -10.92 2.46 -5.88
C TRP A 13 -11.81 3.18 -4.86
N SER A 14 -12.72 2.47 -4.22
CA SER A 14 -13.67 3.05 -3.25
C SER A 14 -13.08 3.16 -1.84
N SER A 15 -11.98 2.49 -1.58
CA SER A 15 -11.32 2.50 -0.27
C SER A 15 -10.91 3.92 0.15
N GLN A 16 -11.15 4.23 1.41
CA GLN A 16 -10.77 5.49 2.04
C GLN A 16 -9.52 5.30 2.92
N ASN A 17 -8.43 4.91 2.28
CA ASN A 17 -7.14 4.79 2.95
C ASN A 17 -6.11 5.72 2.31
N PHE A 18 -5.04 5.97 3.04
CA PHE A 18 -4.00 6.92 2.66
C PHE A 18 -3.44 6.68 1.24
N LEU A 19 -3.12 5.44 0.88
CA LEU A 19 -2.55 5.12 -0.43
C LEU A 19 -3.56 5.35 -1.55
N THR A 20 -4.81 4.86 -1.38
CA THR A 20 -5.87 5.03 -2.38
C THR A 20 -6.24 6.49 -2.59
N ASP A 21 -6.28 7.28 -1.50
CA ASP A 21 -6.54 8.72 -1.59
C ASP A 21 -5.44 9.45 -2.37
N LEU A 22 -4.15 9.14 -2.11
CA LEU A 22 -3.03 9.68 -2.87
C LEU A 22 -3.11 9.32 -4.36
N LEU A 23 -3.35 8.05 -4.68
CA LEU A 23 -3.47 7.60 -6.07
C LEU A 23 -4.63 8.26 -6.79
N ARG A 24 -5.79 8.38 -6.12
CA ARG A 24 -6.98 9.05 -6.67
C ARG A 24 -6.70 10.52 -6.97
N ASP A 25 -6.12 11.26 -6.03
CA ASP A 25 -5.80 12.67 -6.22
C ASP A 25 -4.74 12.86 -7.31
N ALA A 26 -3.71 12.04 -7.33
CA ALA A 26 -2.66 12.09 -8.36
C ALA A 26 -3.22 11.84 -9.77
N ILE A 27 -4.09 10.84 -9.95
CA ILE A 27 -4.71 10.49 -11.23
C ILE A 27 -5.67 11.60 -11.70
N LEU A 28 -6.31 12.30 -10.76
CA LEU A 28 -7.15 13.47 -11.06
C LEU A 28 -6.34 14.75 -11.34
N GLY A 29 -5.01 14.66 -11.37
CA GLY A 29 -4.11 15.79 -11.62
C GLY A 29 -4.05 16.80 -10.47
N ARG A 30 -4.42 16.39 -9.26
CA ARG A 30 -4.37 17.24 -8.07
C ARG A 30 -2.99 17.25 -7.44
N GLU A 31 -2.64 18.36 -6.79
CA GLU A 31 -1.48 18.41 -5.92
C GLU A 31 -1.74 17.57 -4.66
N LEU A 32 -0.82 16.64 -4.35
CA LEU A 32 -0.93 15.80 -3.16
C LEU A 32 -0.57 16.60 -1.90
N LYS A 33 -1.52 16.76 -0.99
CA LYS A 33 -1.33 17.46 0.28
C LYS A 33 -1.20 16.47 1.40
N VAL A 34 -0.04 16.46 2.08
CA VAL A 34 0.28 15.46 3.09
C VAL A 34 0.37 16.10 4.47
N GLU A 35 -0.34 15.54 5.42
CA GLU A 35 -0.47 16.00 6.81
C GLU A 35 0.53 15.34 7.77
N ILE A 36 1.32 14.37 7.29
CA ILE A 36 2.31 13.60 8.04
C ILE A 36 3.68 13.80 7.39
N SER A 37 4.76 13.77 8.17
CA SER A 37 6.13 13.91 7.68
C SER A 37 6.44 12.99 6.50
N PRO A 38 7.17 13.46 5.48
CA PRO A 38 7.68 12.62 4.40
C PRO A 38 8.61 11.51 4.88
N GLU A 39 9.24 11.68 6.05
CA GLU A 39 10.15 10.70 6.65
C GLU A 39 9.40 9.58 7.39
N SER A 40 8.14 9.80 7.75
CA SER A 40 7.29 8.74 8.30
C SER A 40 7.15 7.59 7.30
N SER A 41 7.24 6.36 7.78
CA SER A 41 7.18 5.16 6.95
C SER A 41 6.15 4.16 7.46
N LYS A 42 5.59 3.37 6.57
CA LYS A 42 4.64 2.30 6.88
C LYS A 42 4.94 1.06 6.05
N ASP A 43 4.53 -0.09 6.58
CA ASP A 43 4.51 -1.34 5.81
C ASP A 43 3.21 -1.44 5.02
N TYR A 44 3.32 -1.89 3.78
CA TYR A 44 2.20 -2.13 2.87
C TYR A 44 2.31 -3.52 2.25
N ILE A 45 1.20 -4.25 2.20
CA ILE A 45 1.13 -5.59 1.62
C ILE A 45 0.04 -5.66 0.55
N ALA A 46 0.34 -6.29 -0.58
CA ALA A 46 -0.64 -6.50 -1.63
C ALA A 46 -1.75 -7.47 -1.16
N LEU A 47 -2.98 -7.24 -1.61
CA LEU A 47 -4.10 -8.15 -1.33
C LEU A 47 -3.82 -9.57 -1.82
N ASP A 48 -3.20 -9.71 -2.99
CA ASP A 48 -2.84 -11.01 -3.55
C ASP A 48 -1.88 -11.78 -2.64
N ASP A 49 -0.89 -11.10 -2.07
CA ASP A 49 0.05 -11.68 -1.10
C ASP A 49 -0.67 -12.14 0.18
N VAL A 50 -1.66 -11.38 0.63
CA VAL A 50 -2.51 -11.76 1.77
C VAL A 50 -3.33 -13.01 1.44
N LEU A 51 -3.95 -13.05 0.25
CA LEU A 51 -4.75 -14.18 -0.21
C LEU A 51 -3.91 -15.45 -0.41
N GLU A 52 -2.64 -15.31 -0.74
CA GLU A 52 -1.70 -16.44 -0.79
C GLU A 52 -1.30 -16.91 0.63
N ALA A 53 -1.01 -15.99 1.54
CA ALA A 53 -0.50 -16.31 2.88
C ALA A 53 -1.58 -16.93 3.79
N LEU A 54 -2.80 -16.40 3.79
CA LEU A 54 -3.83 -16.81 4.74
C LEU A 54 -4.23 -18.30 4.66
N PRO A 55 -4.44 -18.90 3.47
CA PRO A 55 -4.72 -20.33 3.37
C PRO A 55 -3.56 -21.20 3.87
N LYS A 56 -2.33 -20.83 3.56
CA LYS A 56 -1.13 -21.56 4.02
C LYS A 56 -1.03 -21.52 5.56
N ILE A 57 -1.22 -20.36 6.16
CA ILE A 57 -1.25 -20.20 7.63
C ILE A 57 -2.37 -21.06 8.23
N ALA A 58 -3.55 -21.04 7.63
CA ALA A 58 -4.69 -21.78 8.15
C ALA A 58 -4.50 -23.30 8.09
N ALA A 59 -3.95 -23.81 6.98
CA ALA A 59 -3.75 -25.26 6.78
C ALA A 59 -2.52 -25.80 7.51
N GLU A 60 -1.38 -25.13 7.39
CA GLU A 60 -0.07 -25.68 7.69
C GLU A 60 0.70 -24.92 8.79
N GLY A 61 0.28 -23.68 9.14
CA GLY A 61 1.01 -22.84 10.08
C GLY A 61 1.33 -23.53 11.42
N ARG A 62 2.54 -23.42 11.91
CA ARG A 62 3.01 -24.02 13.16
C ARG A 62 2.93 -23.07 14.36
N HIS A 63 2.81 -21.77 14.09
CA HIS A 63 2.75 -20.74 15.12
C HIS A 63 1.31 -20.28 15.38
N ARG A 64 1.08 -19.78 16.60
CA ARG A 64 -0.21 -19.23 16.99
C ARG A 64 -0.49 -17.87 16.32
N LEU A 65 0.59 -17.10 16.06
CA LEU A 65 0.50 -15.73 15.55
C LEU A 65 1.47 -15.52 14.40
N TYR A 66 0.97 -14.95 13.31
CA TYR A 66 1.74 -14.51 12.14
C TYR A 66 1.51 -13.02 11.88
N ASN A 67 2.58 -12.30 11.55
CA ASN A 67 2.46 -10.99 10.92
C ASN A 67 2.42 -11.21 9.40
N VAL A 68 1.33 -10.79 8.77
CA VAL A 68 1.15 -10.82 7.32
C VAL A 68 1.39 -9.42 6.80
N ALA A 69 2.62 -9.16 6.42
CA ALA A 69 3.17 -7.86 6.06
C ALA A 69 4.26 -8.04 5.02
N SER A 70 4.70 -6.94 4.40
CA SER A 70 5.84 -7.01 3.49
C SER A 70 7.18 -7.16 4.22
N GLY A 71 7.26 -6.73 5.47
CA GLY A 71 8.51 -6.63 6.20
C GLY A 71 9.40 -5.46 5.75
N GLN A 72 8.91 -4.63 4.83
CA GLN A 72 9.63 -3.47 4.29
C GLN A 72 8.84 -2.20 4.55
N SER A 73 9.44 -1.27 5.29
CA SER A 73 8.83 0.05 5.51
C SER A 73 9.10 0.95 4.31
N VAL A 74 8.04 1.56 3.77
CA VAL A 74 8.10 2.55 2.68
C VAL A 74 7.86 3.93 3.27
N SER A 75 8.81 4.87 3.07
CA SER A 75 8.64 6.24 3.52
C SER A 75 7.59 6.96 2.67
N ASN A 76 6.89 7.93 3.29
CA ASN A 76 5.93 8.76 2.55
C ASN A 76 6.63 9.49 1.39
N ARG A 77 7.88 9.93 1.57
CA ARG A 77 8.68 10.54 0.50
C ARG A 77 8.83 9.62 -0.69
N ALA A 78 9.33 8.40 -0.48
CA ALA A 78 9.54 7.43 -1.56
C ALA A 78 8.23 7.10 -2.29
N LEU A 79 7.13 6.97 -1.54
CA LEU A 79 5.81 6.71 -2.09
C LEU A 79 5.31 7.89 -2.94
N LEU A 80 5.38 9.11 -2.41
CA LEU A 80 4.94 10.34 -3.10
C LEU A 80 5.75 10.59 -4.37
N ASP A 81 7.08 10.48 -4.28
CA ASP A 81 7.98 10.67 -5.41
C ASP A 81 7.67 9.64 -6.51
N ARG A 82 7.42 8.37 -6.13
CA ARG A 82 7.07 7.32 -7.08
C ARG A 82 5.73 7.56 -7.76
N ILE A 83 4.69 7.96 -7.01
CA ILE A 83 3.38 8.29 -7.55
C ILE A 83 3.48 9.49 -8.50
N CYS A 84 4.18 10.56 -8.11
CA CYS A 84 4.34 11.75 -8.94
C CYS A 84 5.17 11.48 -10.20
N ALA A 85 6.19 10.65 -10.13
CA ALA A 85 6.94 10.21 -11.31
C ALA A 85 6.05 9.51 -12.34
N GLU A 86 5.05 8.74 -11.89
CA GLU A 86 4.14 7.97 -12.74
C GLU A 86 2.96 8.80 -13.28
N THR A 87 2.54 9.81 -12.53
CA THR A 87 1.31 10.59 -12.85
C THR A 87 1.58 12.00 -13.34
N GLY A 88 2.79 12.54 -13.10
CA GLY A 88 3.15 13.93 -13.38
C GLY A 88 2.61 14.93 -12.35
N CYS A 89 2.03 14.47 -11.23
CA CYS A 89 1.57 15.36 -10.16
C CYS A 89 2.73 15.96 -9.37
N SER A 90 2.40 16.88 -8.46
CA SER A 90 3.33 17.40 -7.45
C SER A 90 2.81 17.09 -6.06
N TRP A 91 3.67 17.18 -5.06
CA TRP A 91 3.26 17.03 -3.68
C TRP A 91 3.85 18.10 -2.79
N ARG A 92 3.17 18.37 -1.69
CA ARG A 92 3.65 19.22 -0.61
C ARG A 92 3.24 18.67 0.75
N VAL A 93 4.05 18.95 1.75
CA VAL A 93 3.76 18.64 3.14
C VAL A 93 3.32 19.89 3.88
N ARG A 94 2.39 19.74 4.82
CA ARG A 94 1.99 20.80 5.72
C ARG A 94 3.17 21.23 6.63
N PRO A 95 3.44 22.53 6.80
CA PRO A 95 4.43 22.98 7.77
C PRO A 95 4.16 22.42 9.17
N GLY A 96 5.20 21.86 9.82
CA GLY A 96 5.08 21.26 11.14
C GLY A 96 4.33 19.91 11.15
N ALA A 97 4.24 19.22 10.02
CA ALA A 97 3.67 17.87 9.95
C ALA A 97 4.41 16.92 10.90
N PRO A 98 3.69 16.13 11.72
CA PRO A 98 4.31 15.23 12.68
C PRO A 98 5.10 14.12 12.00
N ASP A 99 6.25 13.79 12.57
CA ASP A 99 6.99 12.58 12.21
C ASP A 99 6.51 11.43 13.07
N ILE A 100 6.02 10.35 12.43
CA ILE A 100 5.48 9.17 13.09
C ILE A 100 6.36 7.98 12.73
N ALA A 101 7.13 7.51 13.70
CA ALA A 101 7.95 6.32 13.55
C ALA A 101 7.13 5.06 13.81
N PHE A 102 7.03 4.18 12.82
CA PHE A 102 6.48 2.84 12.98
C PHE A 102 7.63 1.83 12.96
N PRO A 103 7.69 0.89 13.90
CA PRO A 103 8.71 -0.15 13.87
C PRO A 103 8.52 -1.05 12.65
N GLN A 104 9.62 -1.55 12.11
CA GLN A 104 9.58 -2.58 11.07
C GLN A 104 8.85 -3.83 11.57
N ILE A 105 7.98 -4.37 10.75
CA ILE A 105 7.20 -5.57 11.09
C ILE A 105 8.06 -6.81 10.83
N ASP A 106 8.23 -7.62 11.85
CA ASP A 106 8.92 -8.91 11.73
C ASP A 106 8.00 -9.94 11.03
N VAL A 107 8.44 -10.43 9.87
CA VAL A 107 7.77 -11.43 9.04
C VAL A 107 8.54 -12.76 8.97
N SER A 108 9.55 -12.95 9.81
CA SER A 108 10.45 -14.12 9.78
C SER A 108 9.68 -15.45 9.76
N ARG A 109 8.61 -15.58 10.55
CA ARG A 109 7.79 -16.80 10.59
C ARG A 109 7.16 -17.15 9.23
N LEU A 110 6.71 -16.17 8.46
CA LEU A 110 6.19 -16.40 7.12
C LEU A 110 7.30 -16.78 6.15
N THR A 111 8.40 -16.05 6.21
CA THR A 111 9.53 -16.29 5.31
C THR A 111 10.17 -17.65 5.54
N GLU A 112 10.41 -18.02 6.80
CA GLU A 112 11.04 -19.30 7.15
C GLU A 112 10.13 -20.49 6.90
N GLU A 113 8.83 -20.37 7.17
CA GLU A 113 7.91 -21.49 7.10
C GLU A 113 7.32 -21.70 5.69
N PHE A 114 7.06 -20.61 4.96
CA PHE A 114 6.38 -20.66 3.67
C PHE A 114 7.18 -20.09 2.50
N HIS A 115 8.44 -19.67 2.71
CA HIS A 115 9.26 -18.98 1.71
C HIS A 115 8.56 -17.77 1.10
N PHE A 116 7.80 -17.07 1.95
CA PHE A 116 6.97 -15.95 1.53
C PHE A 116 7.80 -14.77 1.04
N GLN A 117 7.48 -14.27 -0.17
CA GLN A 117 8.17 -13.17 -0.83
C GLN A 117 7.14 -12.15 -1.34
N PRO A 118 6.76 -11.18 -0.52
CA PRO A 118 5.75 -10.20 -0.88
C PRO A 118 6.23 -9.24 -1.96
N ALA A 119 5.31 -8.77 -2.79
CA ALA A 119 5.59 -7.78 -3.82
C ALA A 119 5.96 -6.41 -3.20
N SER A 120 6.89 -5.69 -3.83
CA SER A 120 7.24 -4.33 -3.45
C SER A 120 6.11 -3.37 -3.86
N LEU A 121 5.62 -2.55 -2.92
CA LEU A 121 4.63 -1.52 -3.24
C LEU A 121 5.14 -0.55 -4.32
N LEU A 122 6.39 -0.07 -4.20
CA LEU A 122 6.93 0.92 -5.13
C LEU A 122 6.99 0.38 -6.57
N ASP A 123 7.25 -0.92 -6.73
CA ASP A 123 7.27 -1.56 -8.05
C ASP A 123 5.84 -1.76 -8.61
N ARG A 124 4.83 -1.84 -7.75
CA ARG A 124 3.42 -1.99 -8.15
C ARG A 124 2.69 -0.67 -8.43
N ILE A 125 3.28 0.48 -8.10
CA ILE A 125 2.64 1.80 -8.34
C ILE A 125 2.23 2.00 -9.81
N PRO A 126 3.05 1.69 -10.84
CA PRO A 126 2.63 1.85 -12.24
C PRO A 126 1.37 1.05 -12.58
N GLU A 127 1.31 -0.19 -12.11
CA GLU A 127 0.15 -1.07 -12.31
C GLU A 127 -1.10 -0.52 -11.62
N LEU A 128 -0.98 -0.08 -10.36
CA LEU A 128 -2.09 0.52 -9.61
C LEU A 128 -2.60 1.79 -10.29
N VAL A 129 -1.71 2.65 -10.78
CA VAL A 129 -2.08 3.85 -11.54
C VAL A 129 -2.85 3.48 -12.81
N ALA A 130 -2.39 2.46 -13.55
CA ALA A 130 -3.06 2.01 -14.77
C ALA A 130 -4.46 1.45 -14.47
N LEU A 131 -4.59 0.61 -13.45
CA LEU A 131 -5.87 0.02 -13.01
C LEU A 131 -6.87 1.11 -12.61
N TYR A 132 -6.45 2.06 -11.79
CA TYR A 132 -7.33 3.13 -11.31
C TYR A 132 -7.72 4.12 -12.41
N ARG A 133 -6.87 4.38 -13.40
CA ARG A 133 -7.24 5.12 -14.60
C ARG A 133 -8.31 4.39 -15.40
N GLY A 134 -8.17 3.08 -15.56
CA GLY A 134 -9.16 2.22 -16.24
C GLY A 134 -10.54 2.24 -15.55
N SER A 135 -10.56 2.16 -14.22
CA SER A 135 -11.80 2.17 -13.43
C SER A 135 -12.57 3.50 -13.53
N GLN A 136 -11.88 4.63 -13.70
CA GLN A 136 -12.53 5.92 -13.92
C GLN A 136 -13.29 5.98 -15.25
N HIS A 137 -12.72 5.41 -16.31
CA HIS A 137 -13.38 5.37 -17.61
C HIS A 137 -14.63 4.48 -17.60
N ALA A 138 -14.61 3.40 -16.84
CA ALA A 138 -15.77 2.51 -16.70
C ALA A 138 -16.92 3.15 -15.89
N SER A 139 -16.61 4.00 -14.93
CA SER A 139 -17.61 4.71 -14.07
C SER A 139 -18.16 5.98 -14.72
N GLY A 140 -17.53 6.51 -15.76
CA GLY A 140 -17.92 7.74 -16.48
C GLY A 140 -18.96 7.55 -17.58
N VAL A 141 -19.40 6.34 -17.87
CA VAL A 141 -20.37 6.02 -18.94
C VAL A 141 -21.84 6.06 -18.47
N SER A 142 -22.14 6.70 -17.36
CA SER A 142 -23.53 6.90 -16.94
C SER A 142 -23.77 8.32 -16.40
N ARG A 143 -23.92 9.27 -17.31
CA ARG A 143 -24.76 10.44 -17.07
C ARG A 143 -25.58 10.70 -18.34
N PRO A 144 -26.95 10.61 -18.25
CA PRO A 144 -27.83 11.14 -19.28
C PRO A 144 -27.81 12.64 -19.31
#